data_6713109006879f4fa3f3b989abb59dd1
#
_entry.id   6713109006879f4fa3f3b989abb59dd1
#
_cell.length_a   1.000
_cell.length_b   1.000
_cell.length_c   1.000
_cell.angle_alpha   90.00
_cell.angle_beta   90.00
_cell.angle_gamma   90.00
#
_symmetry.space_group_name_H-M   'P 1'
#
loop_
_entity.id
_entity.type
_entity.pdbx_description
1 polymer ?
#
loop_
_entity_poly.entity_id
_entity_poly.type
_entity_poly.pdbx_seq_one_letter_code
_entity_poly.pdbx_strand_id
1 'polypeptide(L)'
;MDIDVLRVSGETEWKRLEQLTRQRSLSGDEIDEFDRLYRSTTTDLARVRTLNPDPDVIAELSRILSAARGRLTGTGGLSGAVIARFFTVSLPLTLYRIRWVILAVMAAFIAITGVQAYYLMSHPDVMNELGTPEQLKYYAQSAFVEYYHQDTNAEFGLSVWANNAWIALVGVATGITGVYPLKILWENATSIGTATAIVFSYGGVWHFFRFILPHGLPELTAVFISIAAGLRVFWSLLVPGPMTRFQAVGQAARGAMTAAAGCAILLAGSGVLEGFVTPSDLPDAVKITLGALMTGAVWAYILILGRRAHQAGASADVGIDAGYYQPVSG
;
A
#
# COMPACT_ATOMS: atom_id res chain seq x y z
N MET A 1 45.46 2.38 22.52
CA MET A 1 44.68 3.06 23.56
C MET A 1 43.89 1.97 24.25
N ASP A 2 44.01 1.87 25.56
CA ASP A 2 43.33 0.84 26.34
C ASP A 2 41.81 1.10 26.30
N ILE A 3 41.03 0.05 26.11
CA ILE A 3 39.55 0.19 25.94
C ILE A 3 38.91 0.66 27.25
N ASP A 4 39.49 0.28 28.38
CA ASP A 4 39.07 0.72 29.71
C ASP A 4 39.25 2.23 29.90
N VAL A 5 40.34 2.81 29.35
CA VAL A 5 40.56 4.25 29.35
C VAL A 5 39.55 4.99 28.46
N LEU A 6 39.25 4.45 27.29
CA LEU A 6 38.23 5.03 26.43
C LEU A 6 36.82 4.96 27.05
N ARG A 7 36.52 3.85 27.72
CA ARG A 7 35.24 3.66 28.40
C ARG A 7 35.09 4.66 29.56
N VAL A 8 36.09 4.77 30.41
CA VAL A 8 36.05 5.72 31.54
C VAL A 8 35.97 7.17 31.07
N SER A 9 36.66 7.54 29.98
CA SER A 9 36.66 8.90 29.47
C SER A 9 35.37 9.24 28.69
N GLY A 10 34.78 8.26 28.00
CA GLY A 10 33.59 8.47 27.13
C GLY A 10 32.25 8.24 27.84
N GLU A 11 32.22 7.45 28.93
CA GLU A 11 30.95 7.02 29.55
C GLU A 11 30.05 8.17 29.97
N THR A 12 30.62 9.27 30.45
CA THR A 12 29.85 10.47 30.83
C THR A 12 29.18 11.11 29.62
N GLU A 13 29.90 11.23 28.50
CA GLU A 13 29.37 11.80 27.24
C GLU A 13 28.29 10.89 26.61
N TRP A 14 28.51 9.57 26.65
CA TRP A 14 27.54 8.59 26.11
C TRP A 14 26.24 8.59 26.91
N LYS A 15 26.32 8.62 28.25
CA LYS A 15 25.15 8.76 29.13
C LYS A 15 24.42 10.09 28.91
N ARG A 16 25.18 11.17 28.73
CA ARG A 16 24.59 12.48 28.46
C ARG A 16 23.86 12.51 27.12
N LEU A 17 24.45 11.91 26.05
CA LEU A 17 23.77 11.75 24.76
C LEU A 17 22.50 10.92 24.89
N GLU A 18 22.53 9.82 25.66
CA GLU A 18 21.35 9.00 25.90
C GLU A 18 20.26 9.78 26.68
N GLN A 19 20.62 10.58 27.67
CA GLN A 19 19.69 11.44 28.39
C GLN A 19 19.02 12.46 27.47
N LEU A 20 19.83 13.19 26.68
CA LEU A 20 19.30 14.16 25.70
C LEU A 20 18.40 13.48 24.66
N THR A 21 18.72 12.25 24.26
CA THR A 21 17.91 11.46 23.33
C THR A 21 16.51 11.18 23.88
N ARG A 22 16.35 10.99 25.19
CA ARG A 22 15.09 10.67 25.86
C ARG A 22 14.25 11.90 26.23
N GLN A 23 14.80 13.11 26.22
CA GLN A 23 14.07 14.33 26.55
C GLN A 23 12.97 14.61 25.49
N ARG A 24 11.87 15.18 25.91
CA ARG A 24 10.73 15.49 25.01
C ARG A 24 11.02 16.68 24.09
N SER A 25 11.71 17.68 24.58
CA SER A 25 12.17 18.87 23.84
C SER A 25 13.57 19.24 24.27
N LEU A 26 14.37 19.78 23.37
CA LEU A 26 15.72 20.32 23.62
C LEU A 26 15.67 21.84 23.44
N SER A 27 16.41 22.56 24.29
CA SER A 27 16.72 23.96 24.10
C SER A 27 17.75 24.14 22.97
N GLY A 28 17.99 25.37 22.52
CA GLY A 28 19.01 25.66 21.50
C GLY A 28 20.39 25.14 21.88
N ASP A 29 20.83 25.42 23.13
CA ASP A 29 22.13 25.00 23.65
C ASP A 29 22.22 23.45 23.76
N GLU A 30 21.11 22.81 24.13
CA GLU A 30 21.04 21.33 24.20
C GLU A 30 21.06 20.69 22.81
N ILE A 31 20.59 21.35 21.77
CA ILE A 31 20.69 20.88 20.37
C ILE A 31 22.15 20.90 19.94
N ASP A 32 22.89 21.96 20.22
CA ASP A 32 24.32 22.08 19.89
C ASP A 32 25.15 21.05 20.68
N GLU A 33 24.81 20.86 21.96
CA GLU A 33 25.40 19.81 22.82
C GLU A 33 25.13 18.41 22.22
N PHE A 34 23.91 18.15 21.81
CA PHE A 34 23.51 16.88 21.24
C PHE A 34 24.27 16.56 19.95
N ASP A 35 24.39 17.50 19.01
CA ASP A 35 25.17 17.31 17.78
C ASP A 35 26.63 17.03 18.06
N ARG A 36 27.25 17.78 18.97
CA ARG A 36 28.63 17.57 19.40
C ARG A 36 28.82 16.15 19.99
N LEU A 37 27.97 15.73 20.93
CA LEU A 37 28.01 14.42 21.54
C LEU A 37 27.75 13.28 20.55
N TYR A 38 26.84 13.46 19.62
CA TYR A 38 26.58 12.49 18.56
C TYR A 38 27.81 12.24 17.69
N ARG A 39 28.51 13.30 17.28
CA ARG A 39 29.75 13.21 16.50
C ARG A 39 30.90 12.56 17.30
N SER A 40 31.07 12.98 18.54
CA SER A 40 32.08 12.38 19.45
C SER A 40 31.86 10.88 19.62
N THR A 41 30.65 10.47 19.97
CA THR A 41 30.29 9.05 20.16
C THR A 41 30.40 8.23 18.86
N THR A 42 30.12 8.83 17.69
CA THR A 42 30.33 8.18 16.39
C THR A 42 31.80 7.90 16.14
N THR A 43 32.67 8.84 16.50
CA THR A 43 34.12 8.69 16.41
C THR A 43 34.64 7.60 17.37
N ASP A 44 34.11 7.54 18.59
CA ASP A 44 34.44 6.51 19.56
C ASP A 44 34.05 5.12 19.06
N LEU A 45 32.88 4.95 18.52
CA LEU A 45 32.43 3.67 17.91
C LEU A 45 33.36 3.25 16.77
N ALA A 46 33.77 4.18 15.90
CA ALA A 46 34.73 3.88 14.84
C ALA A 46 36.09 3.46 15.39
N ARG A 47 36.61 4.12 16.46
CA ARG A 47 37.85 3.76 17.14
C ARG A 47 37.78 2.39 17.77
N VAL A 48 36.70 2.08 18.50
CA VAL A 48 36.53 0.75 19.12
C VAL A 48 36.53 -0.34 18.06
N ARG A 49 35.81 -0.16 16.97
CA ARG A 49 35.75 -1.14 15.86
C ARG A 49 37.09 -1.39 15.18
N THR A 50 37.95 -0.37 15.12
CA THR A 50 39.19 -0.43 14.35
C THR A 50 40.39 -0.85 15.20
N LEU A 51 40.49 -0.37 16.44
CA LEU A 51 41.72 -0.50 17.28
C LEU A 51 41.63 -1.64 18.26
N ASN A 52 40.50 -1.88 18.88
CA ASN A 52 40.30 -2.95 19.85
C ASN A 52 38.81 -3.32 19.94
N PRO A 53 38.31 -4.24 19.07
CA PRO A 53 36.91 -4.61 19.03
C PRO A 53 36.42 -5.27 20.31
N ASP A 54 35.58 -4.54 21.07
CA ASP A 54 34.88 -5.06 22.24
C ASP A 54 33.37 -5.16 21.85
N PRO A 55 32.81 -6.39 21.84
CA PRO A 55 31.39 -6.59 21.40
C PRO A 55 30.39 -5.83 22.29
N ASP A 56 30.62 -5.72 23.59
CA ASP A 56 29.69 -5.08 24.52
C ASP A 56 29.67 -3.57 24.33
N VAL A 57 30.84 -2.94 24.21
CA VAL A 57 30.99 -1.51 23.96
C VAL A 57 30.44 -1.17 22.56
N ILE A 58 30.69 -2.01 21.52
CA ILE A 58 30.17 -1.82 20.20
C ILE A 58 28.64 -1.89 20.21
N ALA A 59 28.05 -2.85 20.92
CA ALA A 59 26.60 -2.99 21.03
C ALA A 59 25.99 -1.79 21.76
N GLU A 60 26.55 -1.34 22.86
CA GLU A 60 26.10 -0.18 23.63
C GLU A 60 26.13 1.09 22.81
N LEU A 61 27.27 1.43 22.19
CA LEU A 61 27.41 2.63 21.36
C LEU A 61 26.52 2.60 20.13
N SER A 62 26.39 1.42 19.50
CA SER A 62 25.48 1.27 18.36
C SER A 62 24.02 1.51 18.74
N ARG A 63 23.60 1.06 19.93
CA ARG A 63 22.25 1.28 20.46
C ARG A 63 22.01 2.77 20.74
N ILE A 64 22.94 3.44 21.42
CA ILE A 64 22.85 4.88 21.74
C ILE A 64 22.79 5.69 20.46
N LEU A 65 23.70 5.45 19.51
CA LEU A 65 23.75 6.17 18.22
C LEU A 65 22.53 5.91 17.35
N SER A 66 22.00 4.70 17.37
CA SER A 66 20.76 4.38 16.64
C SER A 66 19.57 5.17 17.18
N ALA A 67 19.42 5.24 18.51
CA ALA A 67 18.37 6.03 19.15
C ALA A 67 18.56 7.53 18.91
N ALA A 68 19.79 8.04 19.01
CA ALA A 68 20.12 9.44 18.77
C ALA A 68 19.88 9.82 17.28
N ARG A 69 20.25 8.95 16.34
CA ARG A 69 19.95 9.13 14.91
C ARG A 69 18.45 9.22 14.66
N GLY A 70 17.66 8.32 15.29
CA GLY A 70 16.21 8.36 15.22
C GLY A 70 15.64 9.72 15.62
N ARG A 71 16.25 10.39 16.64
CA ARG A 71 15.87 11.73 17.05
C ARG A 71 16.28 12.82 16.06
N LEU A 72 17.51 12.75 15.53
CA LEU A 72 18.02 13.69 14.52
C LEU A 72 17.25 13.62 13.21
N THR A 73 16.89 12.40 12.78
CA THR A 73 16.18 12.18 11.52
C THR A 73 14.66 12.31 11.64
N GLY A 74 14.17 12.71 12.81
CA GLY A 74 12.73 12.83 13.01
C GLY A 74 11.97 11.49 12.93
N THR A 75 12.67 10.34 12.97
CA THR A 75 12.06 9.02 13.08
C THR A 75 11.55 8.76 14.51
N GLY A 76 10.98 9.80 15.13
CA GLY A 76 10.09 9.67 16.27
C GLY A 76 8.93 8.79 15.81
N GLY A 77 8.58 7.76 16.62
CA GLY A 77 7.56 6.77 16.30
C GLY A 77 6.28 7.40 15.76
N LEU A 78 5.37 6.60 15.23
CA LEU A 78 4.09 7.01 14.64
C LEU A 78 3.39 8.09 15.50
N SER A 79 3.75 9.36 15.29
CA SER A 79 3.09 10.48 15.96
C SER A 79 1.75 10.74 15.28
N GLY A 80 0.78 11.27 16.02
CA GLY A 80 -0.50 11.66 15.45
C GLY A 80 -0.35 12.61 14.24
N ALA A 81 0.69 13.45 14.21
CA ALA A 81 1.00 14.32 13.09
C ALA A 81 1.45 13.55 11.82
N VAL A 82 2.25 12.50 11.97
CA VAL A 82 2.65 11.63 10.87
C VAL A 82 1.45 10.89 10.29
N ILE A 83 0.59 10.35 11.16
CA ILE A 83 -0.65 9.67 10.74
C ILE A 83 -1.59 10.66 10.03
N ALA A 84 -1.80 11.84 10.60
CA ALA A 84 -2.63 12.87 9.97
C ALA A 84 -2.08 13.27 8.59
N ARG A 85 -0.75 13.52 8.49
CA ARG A 85 -0.10 13.83 7.21
C ARG A 85 -0.24 12.69 6.19
N PHE A 86 -0.11 11.43 6.63
CA PHE A 86 -0.32 10.26 5.76
C PHE A 86 -1.69 10.33 5.08
N PHE A 87 -2.76 10.51 5.86
CA PHE A 87 -4.13 10.52 5.33
C PHE A 87 -4.52 11.83 4.64
N THR A 88 -3.97 12.98 5.04
CA THR A 88 -4.40 14.27 4.46
C THR A 88 -3.55 14.71 3.27
N VAL A 89 -2.31 14.22 3.15
CA VAL A 89 -1.35 14.67 2.12
C VAL A 89 -0.74 13.49 1.35
N SER A 90 -0.01 12.59 2.03
CA SER A 90 0.85 11.61 1.35
C SER A 90 0.05 10.62 0.51
N LEU A 91 -0.96 9.98 1.10
CA LEU A 91 -1.80 8.99 0.40
C LEU A 91 -2.61 9.63 -0.73
N PRO A 92 -3.42 10.69 -0.51
CA PRO A 92 -4.24 11.24 -1.58
C PRO A 92 -3.40 11.84 -2.70
N LEU A 93 -2.25 12.46 -2.40
CA LEU A 93 -1.33 13.00 -3.41
C LEU A 93 -0.71 11.89 -4.26
N THR A 94 -0.27 10.78 -3.63
CA THR A 94 0.27 9.62 -4.33
C THR A 94 -0.75 9.07 -5.32
N LEU A 95 -1.98 8.82 -4.88
CA LEU A 95 -3.06 8.28 -5.72
C LEU A 95 -3.45 9.27 -6.82
N TYR A 96 -3.50 10.57 -6.52
CA TYR A 96 -3.80 11.60 -7.51
C TYR A 96 -2.75 11.64 -8.63
N ARG A 97 -1.47 11.48 -8.31
CA ARG A 97 -0.39 11.47 -9.30
C ARG A 97 -0.50 10.32 -10.30
N ILE A 98 -0.99 9.16 -9.86
CA ILE A 98 -1.17 7.97 -10.71
C ILE A 98 -2.60 7.78 -11.22
N ARG A 99 -3.53 8.72 -10.98
CA ARG A 99 -4.97 8.58 -11.30
C ARG A 99 -5.27 8.18 -12.74
N TRP A 100 -4.50 8.70 -13.70
CA TRP A 100 -4.69 8.35 -15.11
C TRP A 100 -4.27 6.93 -15.43
N VAL A 101 -3.25 6.41 -14.72
CA VAL A 101 -2.84 5.01 -14.83
C VAL A 101 -3.91 4.12 -14.19
N ILE A 102 -4.48 4.52 -13.05
CA ILE A 102 -5.60 3.80 -12.42
C ILE A 102 -6.79 3.73 -13.39
N LEU A 103 -7.17 4.82 -14.01
CA LEU A 103 -8.27 4.85 -14.99
C LEU A 103 -7.98 4.01 -16.24
N ALA A 104 -6.73 4.00 -16.72
CA ALA A 104 -6.32 3.16 -17.86
C ALA A 104 -6.38 1.67 -17.49
N VAL A 105 -5.92 1.28 -16.30
CA VAL A 105 -6.02 -0.09 -15.77
C VAL A 105 -7.49 -0.50 -15.63
N MET A 106 -8.34 0.36 -15.09
CA MET A 106 -9.79 0.12 -14.98
C MET A 106 -10.43 -0.08 -16.35
N ALA A 107 -10.12 0.78 -17.32
CA ALA A 107 -10.65 0.65 -18.68
C ALA A 107 -10.19 -0.65 -19.35
N ALA A 108 -8.92 -1.02 -19.21
CA ALA A 108 -8.39 -2.27 -19.73
C ALA A 108 -9.05 -3.49 -19.06
N PHE A 109 -9.26 -3.44 -17.74
CA PHE A 109 -9.95 -4.49 -16.99
C PHE A 109 -11.38 -4.69 -17.52
N ILE A 110 -12.16 -3.62 -17.64
CA ILE A 110 -13.54 -3.68 -18.14
C ILE A 110 -13.56 -4.23 -19.57
N ALA A 111 -12.63 -3.79 -20.41
CA ALA A 111 -12.54 -4.26 -21.81
C ALA A 111 -12.22 -5.77 -21.87
N ILE A 112 -11.22 -6.24 -21.13
CA ILE A 112 -10.83 -7.67 -21.08
C ILE A 112 -11.99 -8.51 -20.54
N THR A 113 -12.60 -8.09 -19.42
CA THR A 113 -13.77 -8.76 -18.82
C THR A 113 -14.92 -8.86 -19.81
N GLY A 114 -15.25 -7.75 -20.50
CA GLY A 114 -16.31 -7.72 -21.48
C GLY A 114 -16.04 -8.61 -22.69
N VAL A 115 -14.81 -8.58 -23.23
CA VAL A 115 -14.40 -9.43 -24.36
C VAL A 115 -14.45 -10.90 -23.96
N GLN A 116 -13.94 -11.26 -22.78
CA GLN A 116 -13.96 -12.63 -22.26
C GLN A 116 -15.40 -13.14 -22.09
N ALA A 117 -16.26 -12.33 -21.47
CA ALA A 117 -17.66 -12.69 -21.26
C ALA A 117 -18.40 -12.85 -22.60
N TYR A 118 -18.25 -11.90 -23.51
CA TYR A 118 -18.86 -11.95 -24.84
C TYR A 118 -18.38 -13.17 -25.64
N TYR A 119 -17.07 -13.46 -25.61
CA TYR A 119 -16.50 -14.59 -26.29
C TYR A 119 -17.10 -15.92 -25.82
N LEU A 120 -17.14 -16.16 -24.51
CA LEU A 120 -17.72 -17.37 -23.94
C LEU A 120 -19.21 -17.50 -24.20
N MET A 121 -19.99 -16.41 -24.12
CA MET A 121 -21.43 -16.42 -24.41
C MET A 121 -21.70 -16.67 -25.90
N SER A 122 -20.78 -16.30 -26.80
CA SER A 122 -20.92 -16.48 -28.24
C SER A 122 -20.41 -17.84 -28.74
N HIS A 123 -19.69 -18.60 -27.88
CA HIS A 123 -19.10 -19.90 -28.23
C HIS A 123 -19.53 -20.95 -27.19
N PRO A 124 -20.74 -21.53 -27.31
CA PRO A 124 -21.25 -22.52 -26.37
C PRO A 124 -20.36 -23.78 -26.24
N ASP A 125 -19.66 -24.16 -27.30
CA ASP A 125 -18.65 -25.24 -27.32
C ASP A 125 -17.53 -24.96 -26.32
N VAL A 126 -16.96 -23.75 -26.35
CA VAL A 126 -15.90 -23.33 -25.38
C VAL A 126 -16.48 -23.19 -23.98
N MET A 127 -17.70 -22.67 -23.84
CA MET A 127 -18.39 -22.60 -22.54
C MET A 127 -18.56 -24.00 -21.91
N ASN A 128 -18.91 -25.00 -22.70
CA ASN A 128 -19.09 -26.38 -22.25
C ASN A 128 -17.79 -27.08 -21.87
N GLU A 129 -16.62 -26.58 -22.29
CA GLU A 129 -15.31 -27.06 -21.79
C GLU A 129 -15.08 -26.68 -20.31
N LEU A 130 -15.74 -25.65 -19.82
CA LEU A 130 -15.69 -25.23 -18.40
C LEU A 130 -16.52 -26.12 -17.48
N GLY A 131 -17.49 -26.86 -18.03
CA GLY A 131 -18.37 -27.77 -17.30
C GLY A 131 -19.62 -28.10 -18.07
N THR A 132 -20.35 -29.14 -17.60
CA THR A 132 -21.65 -29.47 -18.21
C THR A 132 -22.67 -28.37 -17.97
N PRO A 133 -23.72 -28.25 -18.82
CA PRO A 133 -24.77 -27.25 -18.62
C PRO A 133 -25.39 -27.29 -17.21
N GLU A 134 -25.54 -28.47 -16.62
CA GLU A 134 -26.04 -28.66 -15.25
C GLU A 134 -25.07 -28.11 -14.20
N GLN A 135 -23.75 -28.33 -14.38
CA GLN A 135 -22.71 -27.80 -13.50
C GLN A 135 -22.63 -26.29 -13.58
N LEU A 136 -22.68 -25.73 -14.80
CA LEU A 136 -22.65 -24.28 -15.01
C LEU A 136 -23.91 -23.60 -14.44
N LYS A 137 -25.07 -24.24 -14.58
CA LYS A 137 -26.31 -23.77 -13.97
C LYS A 137 -26.25 -23.82 -12.45
N TYR A 138 -25.72 -24.92 -11.88
CA TYR A 138 -25.50 -25.02 -10.43
C TYR A 138 -24.55 -23.95 -9.92
N TYR A 139 -23.44 -23.71 -10.62
CA TYR A 139 -22.52 -22.61 -10.31
C TYR A 139 -23.25 -21.26 -10.27
N ALA A 140 -23.98 -20.93 -11.33
CA ALA A 140 -24.65 -19.63 -11.44
C ALA A 140 -25.77 -19.40 -10.43
N GLN A 141 -26.50 -20.45 -10.04
CA GLN A 141 -27.71 -20.33 -9.21
C GLN A 141 -27.47 -20.64 -7.73
N SER A 142 -26.50 -21.51 -7.40
CA SER A 142 -26.24 -21.98 -6.05
C SER A 142 -24.83 -21.67 -5.58
N ALA A 143 -23.78 -22.22 -6.20
CA ALA A 143 -22.41 -22.09 -5.73
C ALA A 143 -21.92 -20.65 -5.67
N PHE A 144 -22.34 -19.80 -6.63
CA PHE A 144 -22.03 -18.36 -6.64
C PHE A 144 -22.62 -17.62 -5.43
N VAL A 145 -23.75 -18.09 -4.90
CA VAL A 145 -24.41 -17.52 -3.72
C VAL A 145 -23.93 -18.20 -2.45
N GLU A 146 -23.76 -19.52 -2.45
CA GLU A 146 -23.28 -20.30 -1.32
C GLU A 146 -21.89 -19.89 -0.88
N TYR A 147 -21.07 -19.37 -1.81
CA TYR A 147 -19.77 -18.78 -1.51
C TYR A 147 -19.84 -17.76 -0.37
N TYR A 148 -20.91 -16.95 -0.29
CA TYR A 148 -21.11 -15.93 0.75
C TYR A 148 -21.70 -16.49 2.07
N HIS A 149 -21.96 -17.80 2.17
CA HIS A 149 -22.62 -18.43 3.33
C HIS A 149 -21.85 -19.62 3.92
N GLN A 150 -20.63 -19.92 3.43
CA GLN A 150 -19.88 -21.12 3.83
C GLN A 150 -19.22 -21.00 5.21
N ASP A 151 -18.83 -19.80 5.63
CA ASP A 151 -18.12 -19.51 6.88
C ASP A 151 -18.92 -18.53 7.76
N THR A 152 -18.45 -18.27 8.98
CA THR A 152 -18.96 -17.12 9.73
C THR A 152 -18.64 -15.83 8.98
N ASN A 153 -19.52 -14.85 9.06
CA ASN A 153 -19.38 -13.56 8.33
C ASN A 153 -18.01 -12.89 8.57
N ALA A 154 -17.45 -13.05 9.77
CA ALA A 154 -16.16 -12.49 10.13
C ALA A 154 -14.99 -13.27 9.53
N GLU A 155 -15.01 -14.60 9.56
CA GLU A 155 -13.97 -15.44 8.96
C GLU A 155 -13.96 -15.31 7.46
N PHE A 156 -15.12 -15.29 6.83
CA PHE A 156 -15.28 -15.06 5.41
C PHE A 156 -14.69 -13.70 4.99
N GLY A 157 -15.14 -12.59 5.61
CA GLY A 157 -14.64 -11.26 5.32
C GLY A 157 -13.13 -11.12 5.55
N LEU A 158 -12.56 -11.81 6.56
CA LEU A 158 -11.13 -11.81 6.82
C LEU A 158 -10.35 -12.60 5.74
N SER A 159 -10.87 -13.75 5.31
CA SER A 159 -10.23 -14.57 4.27
C SER A 159 -10.18 -13.84 2.92
N VAL A 160 -11.27 -13.20 2.53
CA VAL A 160 -11.36 -12.40 1.32
C VAL A 160 -10.42 -11.19 1.40
N TRP A 161 -10.44 -10.47 2.52
CA TRP A 161 -9.50 -9.37 2.75
C TRP A 161 -8.04 -9.82 2.62
N ALA A 162 -7.67 -10.94 3.26
CA ALA A 162 -6.31 -11.45 3.21
C ALA A 162 -5.88 -11.83 1.79
N ASN A 163 -6.76 -12.50 1.02
CA ASN A 163 -6.51 -12.87 -0.37
C ASN A 163 -6.29 -11.62 -1.25
N ASN A 164 -7.18 -10.64 -1.16
CA ASN A 164 -7.12 -9.45 -1.99
C ASN A 164 -5.99 -8.49 -1.56
N ALA A 165 -5.69 -8.40 -0.25
CA ALA A 165 -4.53 -7.69 0.24
C ALA A 165 -3.21 -8.35 -0.23
N TRP A 166 -3.16 -9.68 -0.30
CA TRP A 166 -2.03 -10.40 -0.88
C TRP A 166 -1.86 -10.08 -2.38
N ILE A 167 -2.93 -10.13 -3.17
CA ILE A 167 -2.91 -9.77 -4.60
C ILE A 167 -2.41 -8.32 -4.77
N ALA A 168 -2.92 -7.40 -3.98
CA ALA A 168 -2.51 -6.00 -4.02
C ALA A 168 -1.03 -5.82 -3.63
N LEU A 169 -0.56 -6.52 -2.59
CA LEU A 169 0.84 -6.49 -2.16
C LEU A 169 1.76 -7.06 -3.23
N VAL A 170 1.42 -8.20 -3.84
CA VAL A 170 2.20 -8.80 -4.92
C VAL A 170 2.25 -7.89 -6.13
N GLY A 171 1.13 -7.24 -6.50
CA GLY A 171 1.07 -6.26 -7.59
C GLY A 171 2.05 -5.09 -7.40
N VAL A 172 2.18 -4.60 -6.17
CA VAL A 172 3.13 -3.54 -5.81
C VAL A 172 4.56 -4.08 -5.74
N ALA A 173 4.79 -5.19 -5.01
CA ALA A 173 6.13 -5.73 -4.76
C ALA A 173 6.83 -6.20 -6.05
N THR A 174 6.08 -6.78 -6.98
CA THR A 174 6.59 -7.24 -8.27
C THR A 174 6.54 -6.16 -9.35
N GLY A 175 6.12 -4.96 -8.98
CA GLY A 175 5.92 -3.81 -9.87
C GLY A 175 7.11 -3.52 -10.77
N ILE A 176 8.34 -3.66 -10.26
CA ILE A 176 9.57 -3.41 -11.02
C ILE A 176 9.68 -4.27 -12.30
N THR A 177 9.03 -5.41 -12.36
CA THR A 177 9.05 -6.30 -13.53
C THR A 177 8.17 -5.80 -14.67
N GLY A 178 7.15 -4.99 -14.38
CA GLY A 178 6.11 -4.58 -15.33
C GLY A 178 5.18 -5.71 -15.78
N VAL A 179 5.69 -6.92 -15.92
CA VAL A 179 4.95 -8.09 -16.41
C VAL A 179 3.95 -8.61 -15.38
N TYR A 180 4.36 -8.69 -14.12
CA TYR A 180 3.50 -9.23 -13.05
C TYR A 180 2.24 -8.40 -12.80
N PRO A 181 2.28 -7.07 -12.70
CA PRO A 181 1.06 -6.25 -12.63
C PRO A 181 0.11 -6.49 -13.81
N LEU A 182 0.64 -6.66 -15.03
CA LEU A 182 -0.17 -6.97 -16.21
C LEU A 182 -0.76 -8.39 -16.16
N LYS A 183 0.01 -9.36 -15.65
CA LYS A 183 -0.49 -10.72 -15.40
C LYS A 183 -1.65 -10.71 -14.40
N ILE A 184 -1.52 -9.99 -13.28
CA ILE A 184 -2.59 -9.84 -12.28
C ILE A 184 -3.83 -9.22 -12.92
N LEU A 185 -3.66 -8.16 -13.73
CA LEU A 185 -4.76 -7.54 -14.47
C LEU A 185 -5.47 -8.55 -15.36
N TRP A 186 -4.72 -9.30 -16.14
CA TRP A 186 -5.25 -10.29 -17.07
C TRP A 186 -6.02 -11.41 -16.35
N GLU A 187 -5.41 -12.02 -15.34
CA GLU A 187 -6.02 -13.14 -14.60
C GLU A 187 -7.29 -12.74 -13.89
N ASN A 188 -7.30 -11.59 -13.20
CA ASN A 188 -8.49 -11.09 -12.53
C ASN A 188 -9.60 -10.72 -13.53
N ALA A 189 -9.26 -10.04 -14.63
CA ALA A 189 -10.22 -9.63 -15.62
C ALA A 189 -10.86 -10.83 -16.35
N THR A 190 -10.05 -11.82 -16.72
CA THR A 190 -10.56 -13.04 -17.37
C THR A 190 -11.37 -13.91 -16.43
N SER A 191 -10.95 -14.02 -15.15
CA SER A 191 -11.71 -14.74 -14.12
C SER A 191 -13.11 -14.13 -13.93
N ILE A 192 -13.20 -12.80 -13.75
CA ILE A 192 -14.48 -12.12 -13.62
C ILE A 192 -15.28 -12.20 -14.93
N GLY A 193 -14.63 -12.13 -16.09
CA GLY A 193 -15.26 -12.30 -17.39
C GLY A 193 -15.91 -13.68 -17.55
N THR A 194 -15.22 -14.73 -17.08
CA THR A 194 -15.74 -16.11 -17.09
C THR A 194 -16.94 -16.25 -16.15
N ALA A 195 -16.83 -15.76 -14.90
CA ALA A 195 -17.96 -15.77 -13.97
C ALA A 195 -19.15 -14.97 -14.51
N THR A 196 -18.90 -13.81 -15.14
CA THR A 196 -19.93 -12.99 -15.80
C THR A 196 -20.64 -13.79 -16.87
N ALA A 197 -19.88 -14.47 -17.77
CA ALA A 197 -20.48 -15.26 -18.86
C ALA A 197 -21.39 -16.36 -18.32
N ILE A 198 -20.93 -17.13 -17.31
CA ILE A 198 -21.70 -18.23 -16.75
C ILE A 198 -22.96 -17.69 -16.05
N VAL A 199 -22.82 -16.69 -15.17
CA VAL A 199 -23.95 -16.17 -14.40
C VAL A 199 -24.96 -15.46 -15.31
N PHE A 200 -24.54 -14.73 -16.34
CA PHE A 200 -25.47 -14.11 -17.30
C PHE A 200 -26.26 -15.16 -18.09
N SER A 201 -25.60 -16.26 -18.47
CA SER A 201 -26.23 -17.31 -19.29
C SER A 201 -27.23 -18.15 -18.48
N TYR A 202 -26.97 -18.41 -17.19
CA TYR A 202 -27.75 -19.37 -16.39
C TYR A 202 -28.45 -18.77 -15.17
N GLY A 203 -27.97 -17.63 -14.64
CA GLY A 203 -28.50 -16.99 -13.42
C GLY A 203 -29.18 -15.65 -13.66
N GLY A 204 -28.85 -15.01 -14.77
CA GLY A 204 -29.35 -13.67 -15.17
C GLY A 204 -28.47 -12.51 -14.73
N VAL A 205 -28.56 -11.43 -15.48
CA VAL A 205 -27.71 -10.23 -15.35
C VAL A 205 -27.83 -9.58 -13.97
N TRP A 206 -29.06 -9.42 -13.46
CA TRP A 206 -29.31 -8.81 -12.16
C TRP A 206 -28.73 -9.65 -11.01
N HIS A 207 -28.78 -10.97 -11.13
CA HIS A 207 -28.25 -11.90 -10.15
C HIS A 207 -26.73 -11.69 -9.94
N PHE A 208 -25.98 -11.45 -11.00
CA PHE A 208 -24.56 -11.12 -10.93
C PHE A 208 -24.33 -9.78 -10.22
N PHE A 209 -24.98 -8.73 -10.66
CA PHE A 209 -24.67 -7.38 -10.15
C PHE A 209 -25.09 -7.17 -8.70
N ARG A 210 -26.21 -7.76 -8.24
CA ARG A 210 -26.66 -7.60 -6.86
C ARG A 210 -25.68 -8.18 -5.83
N PHE A 211 -24.92 -9.21 -6.21
CA PHE A 211 -23.91 -9.80 -5.34
C PHE A 211 -22.54 -9.12 -5.46
N ILE A 212 -22.11 -8.77 -6.67
CA ILE A 212 -20.77 -8.20 -6.92
C ILE A 212 -20.68 -6.72 -6.56
N LEU A 213 -21.66 -5.88 -6.91
CA LEU A 213 -21.52 -4.43 -6.78
C LEU A 213 -21.30 -3.93 -5.34
N PRO A 214 -21.92 -4.50 -4.29
CA PRO A 214 -21.75 -3.97 -2.94
C PRO A 214 -20.29 -3.90 -2.46
N HIS A 215 -19.50 -4.94 -2.68
CA HIS A 215 -18.12 -5.05 -2.26
C HIS A 215 -17.14 -4.95 -3.43
N GLY A 216 -17.50 -5.43 -4.61
CA GLY A 216 -16.63 -5.46 -5.78
C GLY A 216 -16.22 -4.08 -6.29
N LEU A 217 -17.04 -3.04 -6.13
CA LEU A 217 -16.68 -1.69 -6.53
C LEU A 217 -15.46 -1.15 -5.74
N PRO A 218 -15.44 -1.14 -4.39
CA PRO A 218 -14.27 -0.71 -3.63
C PRO A 218 -13.10 -1.68 -3.76
N GLU A 219 -13.34 -2.98 -3.86
CA GLU A 219 -12.33 -4.01 -3.98
C GLU A 219 -11.55 -3.90 -5.29
N LEU A 220 -12.24 -3.86 -6.41
CA LEU A 220 -11.62 -3.68 -7.72
C LEU A 220 -10.89 -2.33 -7.81
N THR A 221 -11.42 -1.28 -7.14
CA THR A 221 -10.70 -0.01 -7.04
C THR A 221 -9.34 -0.18 -6.36
N ALA A 222 -9.25 -0.95 -5.26
CA ALA A 222 -7.98 -1.24 -4.61
C ALA A 222 -7.03 -2.06 -5.51
N VAL A 223 -7.55 -3.05 -6.23
CA VAL A 223 -6.77 -3.84 -7.20
C VAL A 223 -6.24 -2.93 -8.33
N PHE A 224 -7.05 -2.04 -8.88
CA PHE A 224 -6.60 -1.10 -9.92
C PHE A 224 -5.53 -0.14 -9.41
N ILE A 225 -5.66 0.36 -8.18
CA ILE A 225 -4.65 1.20 -7.53
C ILE A 225 -3.32 0.42 -7.39
N SER A 226 -3.35 -0.82 -6.93
CA SER A 226 -2.15 -1.63 -6.72
C SER A 226 -1.41 -1.93 -8.02
N ILE A 227 -2.13 -2.31 -9.07
CA ILE A 227 -1.58 -2.54 -10.41
C ILE A 227 -0.98 -1.25 -10.97
N ALA A 228 -1.70 -0.13 -10.86
CA ALA A 228 -1.22 1.17 -11.33
C ALA A 228 0.04 1.63 -10.58
N ALA A 229 0.11 1.41 -9.26
CA ALA A 229 1.29 1.70 -8.45
C ALA A 229 2.49 0.84 -8.87
N GLY A 230 2.28 -0.46 -9.10
CA GLY A 230 3.31 -1.37 -9.63
C GLY A 230 3.81 -0.93 -11.02
N LEU A 231 2.92 -0.64 -11.95
CA LEU A 231 3.29 -0.13 -13.28
C LEU A 231 4.02 1.21 -13.21
N ARG A 232 3.72 2.06 -12.22
CA ARG A 232 4.46 3.31 -12.01
C ARG A 232 5.90 3.08 -11.58
N VAL A 233 6.16 2.03 -10.76
CA VAL A 233 7.52 1.62 -10.41
C VAL A 233 8.28 1.17 -11.66
N PHE A 234 7.68 0.31 -12.47
CA PHE A 234 8.28 -0.12 -13.75
C PHE A 234 8.59 1.06 -14.66
N TRP A 235 7.62 1.96 -14.84
CA TRP A 235 7.79 3.14 -15.70
C TRP A 235 8.94 4.04 -15.25
N SER A 236 9.16 4.17 -13.94
CA SER A 236 10.27 4.96 -13.40
C SER A 236 11.66 4.39 -13.71
N LEU A 237 11.74 3.07 -13.93
CA LEU A 237 12.98 2.41 -14.38
C LEU A 237 13.29 2.77 -15.85
N LEU A 238 12.27 2.85 -16.70
CA LEU A 238 12.40 3.15 -18.13
C LEU A 238 12.61 4.66 -18.36
N VAL A 239 11.85 5.48 -17.65
CA VAL A 239 11.82 6.95 -17.81
C VAL A 239 12.07 7.61 -16.46
N PRO A 240 13.35 7.67 -15.99
CA PRO A 240 13.70 8.21 -14.67
C PRO A 240 13.60 9.75 -14.57
N GLY A 241 13.47 10.46 -15.71
CA GLY A 241 13.52 11.91 -15.75
C GLY A 241 14.92 12.45 -15.39
N PRO A 242 15.03 13.53 -14.59
CA PRO A 242 16.32 14.12 -14.21
C PRO A 242 17.07 13.34 -13.12
N MET A 243 16.48 12.26 -12.59
CA MET A 243 17.06 11.42 -11.53
C MET A 243 17.83 10.24 -12.11
N THR A 244 18.73 9.66 -11.31
CA THR A 244 19.27 8.33 -11.64
C THR A 244 18.14 7.28 -11.57
N ARG A 245 18.27 6.17 -12.32
CA ARG A 245 17.29 5.07 -12.29
C ARG A 245 17.02 4.56 -10.87
N PHE A 246 18.07 4.41 -10.07
CA PHE A 246 17.95 3.96 -8.69
C PHE A 246 17.14 4.93 -7.82
N GLN A 247 17.39 6.25 -7.96
CA GLN A 247 16.64 7.28 -7.24
C GLN A 247 15.18 7.32 -7.68
N ALA A 248 14.91 7.24 -8.99
CA ALA A 248 13.56 7.27 -9.56
C ALA A 248 12.74 6.04 -9.09
N VAL A 249 13.33 4.84 -9.14
CA VAL A 249 12.71 3.61 -8.65
C VAL A 249 12.47 3.68 -7.15
N GLY A 250 13.45 4.13 -6.38
CA GLY A 250 13.31 4.30 -4.92
C GLY A 250 12.17 5.26 -4.53
N GLN A 251 12.03 6.37 -5.26
CA GLN A 251 10.92 7.32 -5.05
C GLN A 251 9.56 6.70 -5.44
N ALA A 252 9.50 6.03 -6.60
CA ALA A 252 8.26 5.38 -7.04
C ALA A 252 7.85 4.24 -6.11
N ALA A 253 8.82 3.46 -5.59
CA ALA A 253 8.57 2.38 -4.64
C ALA A 253 8.00 2.89 -3.31
N ARG A 254 8.51 4.02 -2.77
CA ARG A 254 7.91 4.64 -1.57
C ARG A 254 6.46 5.05 -1.81
N GLY A 255 6.16 5.64 -2.98
CA GLY A 255 4.78 5.95 -3.37
C GLY A 255 3.92 4.69 -3.50
N ALA A 256 4.46 3.62 -4.07
CA ALA A 256 3.75 2.35 -4.21
C ALA A 256 3.46 1.69 -2.84
N MET A 257 4.39 1.78 -1.88
CA MET A 257 4.13 1.34 -0.49
C MET A 257 3.04 2.17 0.20
N THR A 258 3.03 3.50 -0.03
CA THR A 258 1.95 4.38 0.45
C THR A 258 0.60 3.96 -0.13
N ALA A 259 0.54 3.67 -1.44
CA ALA A 259 -0.67 3.18 -2.10
C ALA A 259 -1.10 1.80 -1.57
N ALA A 260 -0.15 0.87 -1.36
CA ALA A 260 -0.43 -0.45 -0.79
C ALA A 260 -1.06 -0.37 0.61
N ALA A 261 -0.55 0.52 1.47
CA ALA A 261 -1.17 0.76 2.78
C ALA A 261 -2.61 1.29 2.65
N GLY A 262 -2.86 2.20 1.71
CA GLY A 262 -4.20 2.68 1.38
C GLY A 262 -5.11 1.57 0.86
N CYS A 263 -4.60 0.69 -0.03
CA CYS A 263 -5.34 -0.48 -0.53
C CYS A 263 -5.72 -1.45 0.60
N ALA A 264 -4.80 -1.73 1.54
CA ALA A 264 -5.10 -2.61 2.67
C ALA A 264 -6.28 -2.10 3.52
N ILE A 265 -6.35 -0.78 3.75
CA ILE A 265 -7.45 -0.15 4.48
C ILE A 265 -8.76 -0.20 3.67
N LEU A 266 -8.69 0.09 2.37
CA LEU A 266 -9.86 0.02 1.49
C LEU A 266 -10.42 -1.40 1.39
N LEU A 267 -9.54 -2.37 1.24
CA LEU A 267 -9.90 -3.80 1.21
C LEU A 267 -10.48 -4.29 2.54
N ALA A 268 -10.00 -3.78 3.68
CA ALA A 268 -10.61 -4.09 4.98
C ALA A 268 -12.07 -3.59 5.05
N GLY A 269 -12.33 -2.38 4.55
CA GLY A 269 -13.69 -1.87 4.42
C GLY A 269 -14.54 -2.68 3.44
N SER A 270 -13.97 -3.10 2.30
CA SER A 270 -14.66 -3.98 1.33
C SER A 270 -15.00 -5.34 1.94
N GLY A 271 -14.07 -5.96 2.68
CA GLY A 271 -14.30 -7.22 3.39
C GLY A 271 -15.43 -7.14 4.43
N VAL A 272 -15.60 -5.97 5.08
CA VAL A 272 -16.77 -5.72 5.95
C VAL A 272 -18.06 -5.69 5.14
N LEU A 273 -18.08 -5.02 3.98
CA LEU A 273 -19.25 -5.02 3.10
C LEU A 273 -19.56 -6.42 2.60
N GLU A 274 -18.56 -7.21 2.25
CA GLU A 274 -18.72 -8.56 1.73
C GLU A 274 -19.18 -9.53 2.82
N GLY A 275 -18.54 -9.51 3.99
CA GLY A 275 -18.87 -10.43 5.09
C GLY A 275 -20.19 -10.10 5.80
N PHE A 276 -20.57 -8.83 5.90
CA PHE A 276 -21.72 -8.45 6.75
C PHE A 276 -22.88 -7.81 5.97
N VAL A 277 -22.61 -7.06 4.91
CA VAL A 277 -23.65 -6.35 4.15
C VAL A 277 -24.19 -7.23 3.03
N THR A 278 -23.31 -7.86 2.25
CA THR A 278 -23.72 -8.68 1.09
C THR A 278 -24.66 -9.82 1.49
N PRO A 279 -24.40 -10.63 2.54
CA PRO A 279 -25.28 -11.73 2.93
C PRO A 279 -26.51 -11.29 3.75
N SER A 280 -26.60 -10.02 4.19
CA SER A 280 -27.70 -9.53 5.03
C SER A 280 -29.04 -9.50 4.30
N ASP A 281 -30.15 -9.33 5.04
CA ASP A 281 -31.51 -9.18 4.51
C ASP A 281 -31.82 -7.75 4.02
N LEU A 282 -30.82 -6.86 3.95
CA LEU A 282 -31.00 -5.51 3.42
C LEU A 282 -31.43 -5.54 1.95
N PRO A 283 -32.26 -4.58 1.50
CA PRO A 283 -32.60 -4.45 0.08
C PRO A 283 -31.36 -4.29 -0.79
N ASP A 284 -31.32 -4.93 -1.96
CA ASP A 284 -30.17 -4.86 -2.90
C ASP A 284 -29.75 -3.44 -3.21
N ALA A 285 -30.72 -2.52 -3.36
CA ALA A 285 -30.43 -1.10 -3.60
C ALA A 285 -29.62 -0.45 -2.47
N VAL A 286 -29.87 -0.83 -1.20
CA VAL A 286 -29.12 -0.33 -0.04
C VAL A 286 -27.67 -0.88 -0.07
N LYS A 287 -27.52 -2.18 -0.31
CA LYS A 287 -26.21 -2.83 -0.40
C LYS A 287 -25.34 -2.19 -1.48
N ILE A 288 -25.88 -2.05 -2.70
CA ILE A 288 -25.19 -1.43 -3.82
C ILE A 288 -24.86 0.03 -3.55
N THR A 289 -25.79 0.77 -2.91
CA THR A 289 -25.56 2.17 -2.54
C THR A 289 -24.39 2.31 -1.56
N LEU A 290 -24.26 1.42 -0.57
CA LEU A 290 -23.15 1.44 0.37
C LEU A 290 -21.79 1.24 -0.34
N GLY A 291 -21.70 0.27 -1.26
CA GLY A 291 -20.49 0.06 -2.07
C GLY A 291 -20.16 1.26 -2.97
N ALA A 292 -21.19 1.81 -3.64
CA ALA A 292 -21.03 2.99 -4.47
C ALA A 292 -20.59 4.23 -3.69
N LEU A 293 -21.16 4.46 -2.50
CA LEU A 293 -20.77 5.56 -1.62
C LEU A 293 -19.33 5.40 -1.14
N MET A 294 -18.92 4.20 -0.74
CA MET A 294 -17.54 3.93 -0.33
C MET A 294 -16.56 4.21 -1.47
N THR A 295 -16.85 3.70 -2.66
CA THR A 295 -16.02 3.92 -3.85
C THR A 295 -16.01 5.41 -4.25
N GLY A 296 -17.16 6.06 -4.23
CA GLY A 296 -17.29 7.50 -4.52
C GLY A 296 -16.50 8.35 -3.52
N ALA A 297 -16.53 7.99 -2.23
CA ALA A 297 -15.75 8.67 -1.19
C ALA A 297 -14.23 8.53 -1.44
N VAL A 298 -13.76 7.34 -1.85
CA VAL A 298 -12.34 7.14 -2.22
C VAL A 298 -11.96 8.01 -3.41
N TRP A 299 -12.75 8.05 -4.47
CA TRP A 299 -12.47 8.90 -5.62
C TRP A 299 -12.56 10.39 -5.29
N ALA A 300 -13.54 10.81 -4.49
CA ALA A 300 -13.64 12.19 -3.99
C ALA A 300 -12.42 12.57 -3.15
N TYR A 301 -11.97 11.67 -2.26
CA TYR A 301 -10.76 11.83 -1.46
C TYR A 301 -9.52 12.03 -2.35
N ILE A 302 -9.33 11.18 -3.36
CA ILE A 302 -8.23 11.28 -4.32
C ILE A 302 -8.29 12.62 -5.08
N LEU A 303 -9.46 12.96 -5.61
CA LEU A 303 -9.61 14.13 -6.48
C LEU A 303 -9.60 15.46 -5.70
N ILE A 304 -10.14 15.51 -4.51
CA ILE A 304 -10.20 16.75 -3.70
C ILE A 304 -8.89 16.97 -2.95
N LEU A 305 -8.52 16.05 -2.05
CA LEU A 305 -7.34 16.22 -1.22
C LEU A 305 -6.04 16.04 -2.02
N GLY A 306 -6.00 15.07 -2.92
CA GLY A 306 -4.82 14.85 -3.77
C GLY A 306 -4.56 16.02 -4.72
N ARG A 307 -5.62 16.61 -5.31
CA ARG A 307 -5.49 17.81 -6.13
C ARG A 307 -5.01 19.02 -5.32
N ARG A 308 -5.59 19.24 -4.12
CA ARG A 308 -5.16 20.33 -3.22
C ARG A 308 -3.68 20.20 -2.86
N ALA A 309 -3.25 19.01 -2.43
CA ALA A 309 -1.85 18.74 -2.09
C ALA A 309 -0.91 18.90 -3.31
N HIS A 310 -1.36 18.50 -4.50
CA HIS A 310 -0.62 18.68 -5.74
C HIS A 310 -0.44 20.15 -6.11
N GLN A 311 -1.50 20.94 -6.02
CA GLN A 311 -1.46 22.39 -6.29
C GLN A 311 -0.61 23.17 -5.28
N ALA A 312 -0.56 22.69 -4.02
CA ALA A 312 0.30 23.25 -2.97
C ALA A 312 1.78 22.84 -3.11
N GLY A 313 2.17 22.07 -4.11
CA GLY A 313 3.55 21.59 -4.29
C GLY A 313 4.03 20.64 -3.18
N ALA A 314 3.10 19.98 -2.46
CA ALA A 314 3.44 19.15 -1.34
C ALA A 314 4.28 17.91 -1.74
N SER A 315 5.15 17.46 -0.82
CA SER A 315 5.83 16.17 -0.95
C SER A 315 4.90 15.02 -0.53
N ALA A 316 4.95 13.93 -1.28
CA ALA A 316 4.23 12.70 -0.94
C ALA A 316 4.94 11.86 0.14
N ASP A 317 6.18 12.18 0.48
CA ASP A 317 6.93 11.48 1.51
C ASP A 317 6.29 11.67 2.88
N VAL A 318 6.28 10.62 3.71
CA VAL A 318 5.56 10.58 4.99
C VAL A 318 6.30 11.32 6.11
N GLY A 319 7.62 11.51 5.99
CA GLY A 319 8.44 12.23 6.97
C GLY A 319 8.05 13.69 7.14
N ILE A 320 8.10 14.20 8.37
CA ILE A 320 7.80 15.62 8.69
C ILE A 320 8.80 16.53 7.97
N ASP A 321 10.04 16.08 7.76
CA ASP A 321 11.13 16.81 7.09
C ASP A 321 11.21 16.53 5.58
N ALA A 322 10.23 15.89 5.00
CA ALA A 322 10.20 15.51 3.58
C ALA A 322 10.18 16.69 2.57
N GLY A 323 10.41 17.92 3.05
CA GLY A 323 10.57 19.13 2.22
C GLY A 323 11.98 19.74 2.22
N TYR A 324 12.90 19.24 3.07
CA TYR A 324 14.24 19.79 3.23
C TYR A 324 15.34 18.99 2.49
N TYR A 325 15.06 18.52 1.29
CA TYR A 325 16.14 18.12 0.39
C TYR A 325 16.67 19.40 -0.29
N GLN A 326 17.69 20.01 0.30
CA GLN A 326 18.53 20.92 -0.48
C GLN A 326 19.28 20.07 -1.52
N PRO A 327 19.24 20.44 -2.81
CA PRO A 327 20.11 19.81 -3.79
C PRO A 327 21.55 20.08 -3.35
N VAL A 328 22.30 19.02 -3.09
CA VAL A 328 23.74 19.12 -2.90
C VAL A 328 24.28 19.50 -4.27
N SER A 329 24.64 20.77 -4.44
CA SER A 329 25.41 21.21 -5.57
C SER A 329 26.74 20.47 -5.54
N GLY A 330 26.90 19.48 -6.45
CA GLY A 330 28.19 18.89 -6.79
C GLY A 330 29.03 19.84 -7.61
#